data_6d778b183f3bebe1ce4a1e9cf4f46766
#
_entry.id   6d778b183f3bebe1ce4a1e9cf4f46766
#
_cell.length_a   1.000
_cell.length_b   1.000
_cell.length_c   1.000
_cell.angle_alpha   90.00
_cell.angle_beta   90.00
_cell.angle_gamma   90.00
#
_symmetry.space_group_name_H-M   'P 1'
#
loop_
_entity.id
_entity.type
_entity.pdbx_description
1 polymer ?
#
loop_
_entity_poly.entity_id
_entity_poly.type
_entity_poly.pdbx_seq_one_letter_code
_entity_poly.pdbx_strand_id
1 'polypeptide(L)'
;MLIRIIPLLFFLSFIDAQIALPTFQAVHKPHTTTSTLSGTPENPLQSSLSTGLSITQYPYYWTYMMGYIFTPNVNGTITHIGGYFDGTKTTRLWQYSNGNLLASVSVPDPNYSWTYADITDVSVTAGTKYVVATAINGSGAANIRFVSDQLPNTYGNITINYSCYRSGSYDSDTYPSYWTLENRTDYTWGLSDVTFVPDE
;
A
#
# COMPACT_ATOMS: atom_id res chain seq x y z
N MET A 1 62.82 72.72 -28.80
CA MET A 1 62.37 71.99 -27.57
C MET A 1 61.48 70.87 -28.02
N LEU A 2 61.99 69.67 -28.19
CA LEU A 2 61.29 68.51 -28.71
C LEU A 2 60.83 67.65 -27.55
N ILE A 3 59.53 67.55 -27.36
CA ILE A 3 58.90 66.67 -26.35
C ILE A 3 58.77 65.30 -26.96
N ARG A 4 59.51 64.31 -26.46
CA ARG A 4 59.39 62.92 -26.83
C ARG A 4 58.23 62.32 -26.01
N ILE A 5 57.18 61.89 -26.66
CA ILE A 5 56.09 61.11 -26.13
C ILE A 5 56.47 59.64 -26.11
N ILE A 6 56.64 59.02 -24.97
CA ILE A 6 56.85 57.54 -24.82
C ILE A 6 55.44 56.88 -24.74
N PRO A 7 55.14 55.92 -25.62
CA PRO A 7 53.94 55.15 -25.49
C PRO A 7 54.07 54.13 -24.37
N LEU A 8 53.16 54.21 -23.38
CA LEU A 8 53.01 53.26 -22.31
C LEU A 8 52.28 52.01 -22.85
N LEU A 9 53.01 50.90 -22.99
CA LEU A 9 52.44 49.63 -23.41
C LEU A 9 51.76 49.00 -22.18
N PHE A 10 50.43 48.94 -22.19
CA PHE A 10 49.65 48.17 -21.22
C PHE A 10 49.68 46.70 -21.66
N PHE A 11 50.35 45.83 -20.86
CA PHE A 11 50.19 44.39 -20.96
C PHE A 11 48.92 44.02 -20.23
N LEU A 12 47.86 43.65 -20.97
CA LEU A 12 46.72 42.93 -20.39
C LEU A 12 47.13 41.46 -20.24
N SER A 13 47.41 41.06 -19.00
CA SER A 13 47.48 39.65 -18.66
C SER A 13 46.07 39.08 -18.56
N PHE A 14 45.68 38.27 -19.51
CA PHE A 14 44.47 37.44 -19.40
C PHE A 14 44.71 36.38 -18.35
N ILE A 15 44.01 36.49 -17.20
CA ILE A 15 43.94 35.43 -16.23
C ILE A 15 42.87 34.47 -16.74
N ASP A 16 43.29 33.35 -17.30
CA ASP A 16 42.39 32.23 -17.57
C ASP A 16 41.87 31.66 -16.23
N ALA A 17 40.71 32.16 -15.81
CA ALA A 17 39.99 31.52 -14.71
C ALA A 17 39.40 30.20 -15.23
N GLN A 18 40.11 29.11 -15.06
CA GLN A 18 39.52 27.79 -15.21
C GLN A 18 38.44 27.60 -14.13
N ILE A 19 37.18 27.75 -14.53
CA ILE A 19 36.07 27.33 -13.72
C ILE A 19 36.14 25.78 -13.69
N ALA A 20 36.64 25.22 -12.61
CA ALA A 20 36.54 23.80 -12.35
C ALA A 20 35.05 23.50 -12.18
N LEU A 21 34.38 22.96 -13.20
CA LEU A 21 33.07 22.40 -13.08
C LEU A 21 33.11 21.30 -12.01
N PRO A 22 32.22 21.32 -11.01
CA PRO A 22 32.14 20.22 -10.09
C PRO A 22 31.89 18.96 -10.91
N THR A 23 32.80 18.00 -10.80
CA THR A 23 32.58 16.64 -11.30
C THR A 23 31.29 16.17 -10.66
N PHE A 24 30.22 16.07 -11.43
CA PHE A 24 29.02 15.34 -11.02
C PHE A 24 29.50 13.91 -10.76
N GLN A 25 29.73 13.59 -9.50
CA GLN A 25 29.80 12.20 -9.12
C GLN A 25 28.48 11.60 -9.58
N ALA A 26 28.57 10.63 -10.46
CA ALA A 26 27.42 9.85 -10.88
C ALA A 26 26.71 9.44 -9.58
N VAL A 27 25.52 10.01 -9.35
CA VAL A 27 24.65 9.56 -8.29
C VAL A 27 24.56 8.07 -8.53
N HIS A 28 25.11 7.29 -7.62
CA HIS A 28 24.95 5.86 -7.63
C HIS A 28 23.44 5.64 -7.67
N LYS A 29 22.92 5.29 -8.85
CA LYS A 29 21.56 4.81 -8.97
C LYS A 29 21.49 3.69 -7.94
N PRO A 30 20.61 3.78 -6.92
CA PRO A 30 20.52 2.71 -5.97
C PRO A 30 20.37 1.43 -6.79
N HIS A 31 21.21 0.46 -6.54
CA HIS A 31 21.09 -0.85 -7.13
C HIS A 31 19.73 -1.35 -6.64
N THR A 32 18.71 -1.19 -7.46
CA THR A 32 17.46 -1.88 -7.26
C THR A 32 17.84 -3.34 -7.42
N THR A 33 18.16 -4.00 -6.32
CA THR A 33 18.07 -5.46 -6.24
C THR A 33 16.60 -5.72 -6.51
N THR A 34 16.30 -6.04 -7.77
CA THR A 34 15.05 -6.69 -8.09
C THR A 34 15.13 -8.02 -7.36
N SER A 35 14.64 -8.08 -6.11
CA SER A 35 14.39 -9.35 -5.47
C SER A 35 13.37 -10.01 -6.39
N THR A 36 13.78 -11.06 -7.09
CA THR A 36 12.83 -11.93 -7.77
C THR A 36 12.00 -12.53 -6.66
N LEU A 37 10.77 -12.06 -6.51
CA LEU A 37 9.79 -12.66 -5.60
C LEU A 37 9.65 -14.11 -6.06
N SER A 38 9.94 -15.06 -5.17
CA SER A 38 10.03 -16.47 -5.52
C SER A 38 8.78 -17.25 -5.15
N GLY A 39 8.03 -16.78 -4.17
CA GLY A 39 6.82 -17.44 -3.69
C GLY A 39 5.62 -17.28 -4.63
N THR A 40 4.65 -18.18 -4.51
CA THR A 40 3.38 -18.08 -5.23
C THR A 40 2.51 -16.97 -4.62
N PRO A 41 2.00 -16.01 -5.41
CA PRO A 41 1.11 -14.97 -4.90
C PRO A 41 -0.17 -15.53 -4.28
N GLU A 42 -0.56 -14.98 -3.14
CA GLU A 42 -1.73 -15.36 -2.36
C GLU A 42 -2.67 -14.17 -2.15
N ASN A 43 -3.97 -14.39 -2.31
CA ASN A 43 -5.03 -13.43 -1.97
C ASN A 43 -5.89 -14.05 -0.87
N PRO A 44 -5.60 -13.80 0.41
CA PRO A 44 -6.14 -14.58 1.52
C PRO A 44 -7.67 -14.51 1.62
N LEU A 45 -8.27 -13.34 1.50
CA LEU A 45 -9.73 -13.22 1.61
C LEU A 45 -10.44 -13.77 0.36
N GLN A 46 -9.91 -13.52 -0.83
CA GLN A 46 -10.44 -14.09 -2.06
C GLN A 46 -10.35 -15.62 -2.02
N SER A 47 -9.24 -16.16 -1.55
CA SER A 47 -9.03 -17.62 -1.44
C SER A 47 -10.01 -18.27 -0.47
N SER A 48 -10.47 -17.55 0.55
CA SER A 48 -11.46 -18.05 1.51
C SER A 48 -12.80 -18.41 0.83
N LEU A 49 -13.11 -17.81 -0.31
CA LEU A 49 -14.35 -18.08 -1.08
C LEU A 49 -14.39 -19.46 -1.71
N SER A 50 -13.25 -20.11 -1.92
CA SER A 50 -13.19 -21.46 -2.47
C SER A 50 -13.89 -22.51 -1.57
N THR A 51 -14.20 -22.15 -0.32
CA THR A 51 -14.85 -23.00 0.68
C THR A 51 -16.38 -22.89 0.70
N GLY A 52 -17.00 -22.27 -0.31
CA GLY A 52 -18.46 -22.21 -0.43
C GLY A 52 -19.13 -21.03 0.29
N LEU A 53 -18.40 -19.96 0.51
CA LEU A 53 -18.90 -18.75 1.16
C LEU A 53 -19.78 -17.91 0.22
N SER A 54 -20.74 -17.18 0.80
CA SER A 54 -21.57 -16.24 0.06
C SER A 54 -21.12 -14.81 0.30
N ILE A 55 -20.96 -14.06 -0.80
CA ILE A 55 -20.82 -12.60 -0.72
C ILE A 55 -22.20 -11.98 -0.73
N THR A 56 -22.44 -11.03 0.17
CA THR A 56 -23.61 -10.17 0.16
C THR A 56 -23.19 -8.76 -0.22
N GLN A 57 -23.81 -8.21 -1.25
CA GLN A 57 -23.61 -6.86 -1.72
C GLN A 57 -24.53 -5.88 -1.00
N TYR A 58 -24.01 -4.69 -0.66
CA TYR A 58 -24.77 -3.63 0.00
C TYR A 58 -24.73 -2.36 -0.87
N PRO A 59 -25.76 -2.13 -1.67
CA PRO A 59 -25.83 -0.94 -2.54
C PRO A 59 -26.19 0.34 -1.79
N TYR A 60 -26.30 0.28 -0.46
CA TYR A 60 -26.69 1.42 0.36
C TYR A 60 -25.51 2.36 0.63
N TYR A 61 -25.83 3.63 0.89
CA TYR A 61 -24.84 4.64 1.26
C TYR A 61 -24.32 4.41 2.68
N TRP A 62 -23.02 4.16 2.77
CA TRP A 62 -22.31 3.98 4.02
C TRP A 62 -21.06 4.86 4.08
N THR A 63 -20.70 5.31 5.28
CA THR A 63 -19.50 6.07 5.57
C THR A 63 -18.67 5.30 6.59
N TYR A 64 -17.81 4.42 6.07
CA TYR A 64 -16.95 3.57 6.89
C TYR A 64 -15.61 3.35 6.22
N MET A 65 -14.57 3.20 7.03
CA MET A 65 -13.37 2.46 6.69
C MET A 65 -13.58 1.02 7.13
N MET A 66 -13.46 0.04 6.23
CA MET A 66 -13.75 -1.36 6.52
C MET A 66 -12.66 -2.27 5.95
N GLY A 67 -12.35 -3.34 6.68
CA GLY A 67 -11.37 -4.32 6.26
C GLY A 67 -11.08 -5.36 7.33
N TYR A 68 -9.84 -5.82 7.37
CA TYR A 68 -9.42 -6.82 8.33
C TYR A 68 -7.99 -6.60 8.85
N ILE A 69 -7.76 -7.15 10.04
CA ILE A 69 -6.44 -7.24 10.66
C ILE A 69 -5.88 -8.63 10.35
N PHE A 70 -4.64 -8.70 9.90
CA PHE A 70 -3.99 -9.95 9.54
C PHE A 70 -2.57 -10.06 10.08
N THR A 71 -2.08 -11.28 10.11
CA THR A 71 -0.71 -11.63 10.51
C THR A 71 -0.12 -12.59 9.47
N PRO A 72 0.99 -12.23 8.79
CA PRO A 72 1.74 -13.17 7.99
C PRO A 72 2.38 -14.25 8.88
N ASN A 73 2.34 -15.50 8.45
CA ASN A 73 2.95 -16.63 9.15
C ASN A 73 4.42 -16.84 8.76
N VAL A 74 4.81 -16.28 7.61
CA VAL A 74 6.19 -16.20 7.10
C VAL A 74 6.48 -14.78 6.67
N ASN A 75 7.75 -14.43 6.50
CA ASN A 75 8.12 -13.16 5.88
C ASN A 75 7.69 -13.17 4.42
N GLY A 76 7.50 -11.99 3.85
CA GLY A 76 7.13 -11.85 2.45
C GLY A 76 6.88 -10.41 2.06
N THR A 77 6.25 -10.25 0.91
CA THR A 77 6.02 -8.95 0.30
C THR A 77 4.55 -8.80 -0.12
N ILE A 78 3.93 -7.67 0.22
CA ILE A 78 2.65 -7.26 -0.34
C ILE A 78 2.93 -6.45 -1.60
N THR A 79 2.42 -6.91 -2.75
CA THR A 79 2.64 -6.29 -4.07
C THR A 79 1.43 -5.53 -4.57
N HIS A 80 0.22 -5.93 -4.18
CA HIS A 80 -1.03 -5.29 -4.57
C HIS A 80 -1.98 -5.21 -3.37
N ILE A 81 -2.85 -4.21 -3.38
CA ILE A 81 -4.00 -4.14 -2.47
C ILE A 81 -5.25 -3.79 -3.26
N GLY A 82 -6.38 -4.25 -2.78
CA GLY A 82 -7.65 -4.04 -3.48
C GLY A 82 -8.83 -4.64 -2.75
N GLY A 83 -9.75 -5.25 -3.48
CA GLY A 83 -10.90 -5.90 -2.86
C GLY A 83 -12.08 -6.14 -3.79
N TYR A 84 -13.23 -6.43 -3.18
CA TYR A 84 -14.50 -6.69 -3.84
C TYR A 84 -15.54 -5.66 -3.40
N PHE A 85 -15.79 -4.67 -4.21
CA PHE A 85 -16.72 -3.57 -3.96
C PHE A 85 -17.21 -2.96 -5.28
N ASP A 86 -18.06 -1.93 -5.21
CA ASP A 86 -18.53 -1.16 -6.36
C ASP A 86 -18.07 0.30 -6.25
N GLY A 87 -17.80 0.92 -7.40
CA GLY A 87 -17.24 2.26 -7.52
C GLY A 87 -15.75 2.33 -7.15
N THR A 88 -15.08 3.35 -7.67
CA THR A 88 -13.66 3.61 -7.35
C THR A 88 -13.50 3.91 -5.85
N LYS A 89 -12.62 3.17 -5.18
CA LYS A 89 -12.37 3.28 -3.74
C LYS A 89 -10.88 3.37 -3.46
N THR A 90 -10.53 3.98 -2.33
CA THR A 90 -9.14 3.99 -1.85
C THR A 90 -8.96 2.89 -0.82
N THR A 91 -8.06 1.96 -1.12
CA THR A 91 -7.62 0.90 -0.21
C THR A 91 -6.26 1.25 0.37
N ARG A 92 -6.07 0.96 1.64
CA ARG A 92 -4.87 1.31 2.40
C ARG A 92 -4.35 0.14 3.20
N LEU A 93 -3.04 0.11 3.39
CA LEU A 93 -2.31 -0.86 4.21
C LEU A 93 -1.53 -0.12 5.30
N TRP A 94 -1.70 -0.55 6.56
CA TRP A 94 -0.97 0.00 7.71
C TRP A 94 -0.33 -1.09 8.54
N GLN A 95 0.72 -0.74 9.25
CA GLN A 95 1.19 -1.53 10.38
C GLN A 95 0.26 -1.27 11.59
N TYR A 96 -0.34 -2.33 12.14
CA TYR A 96 -1.38 -2.21 13.18
C TYR A 96 -0.88 -1.56 14.47
N SER A 97 0.35 -1.87 14.90
CA SER A 97 0.87 -1.47 16.22
C SER A 97 1.15 0.01 16.37
N ASN A 98 1.50 0.70 15.29
CA ASN A 98 1.93 2.10 15.30
C ASN A 98 1.16 3.00 14.34
N GLY A 99 0.28 2.41 13.50
CA GLY A 99 -0.51 3.16 12.54
C GLY A 99 0.29 3.71 11.35
N ASN A 100 1.53 3.27 11.14
CA ASN A 100 2.31 3.69 9.98
C ASN A 100 1.63 3.25 8.70
N LEU A 101 1.34 4.21 7.81
CA LEU A 101 0.87 3.93 6.47
C LEU A 101 2.00 3.29 5.67
N LEU A 102 1.73 2.15 5.08
CA LEU A 102 2.67 1.40 4.25
C LEU A 102 2.34 1.54 2.77
N ALA A 103 1.06 1.58 2.43
CA ALA A 103 0.58 1.81 1.07
C ALA A 103 -0.83 2.41 1.07
N SER A 104 -1.12 3.19 0.02
CA SER A 104 -2.44 3.75 -0.27
C SER A 104 -2.61 3.80 -1.79
N VAL A 105 -3.71 3.27 -2.31
CA VAL A 105 -3.97 3.24 -3.75
C VAL A 105 -5.46 3.39 -4.06
N SER A 106 -5.75 4.12 -5.12
CA SER A 106 -7.09 4.16 -5.69
C SER A 106 -7.30 2.93 -6.56
N VAL A 107 -8.21 2.06 -6.14
CA VAL A 107 -8.63 0.89 -6.91
C VAL A 107 -9.71 1.32 -7.88
N PRO A 108 -9.54 1.14 -9.19
CA PRO A 108 -10.55 1.50 -10.18
C PRO A 108 -11.80 0.65 -9.97
N ASP A 109 -12.95 1.18 -10.37
CA ASP A 109 -14.27 0.56 -10.13
C ASP A 109 -14.28 -0.95 -10.41
N PRO A 110 -14.36 -1.80 -9.37
CA PRO A 110 -14.39 -3.25 -9.53
C PRO A 110 -15.75 -3.80 -10.00
N ASN A 111 -16.81 -3.00 -9.90
CA ASN A 111 -18.18 -3.44 -10.20
C ASN A 111 -18.50 -4.81 -9.56
N TYR A 112 -18.27 -4.93 -8.26
CA TYR A 112 -18.43 -6.16 -7.49
C TYR A 112 -17.66 -7.35 -8.07
N SER A 113 -16.39 -7.13 -8.40
CA SER A 113 -15.42 -8.18 -8.75
C SER A 113 -14.11 -7.97 -7.98
N TRP A 114 -13.34 -9.04 -7.79
CA TRP A 114 -12.03 -8.92 -7.16
C TRP A 114 -11.09 -8.13 -8.08
N THR A 115 -10.67 -6.96 -7.61
CA THR A 115 -9.76 -6.07 -8.34
C THR A 115 -8.67 -5.60 -7.41
N TYR A 116 -7.43 -5.68 -7.87
CA TYR A 116 -6.24 -5.30 -7.13
C TYR A 116 -5.47 -4.26 -7.92
N ALA A 117 -4.94 -3.27 -7.23
CA ALA A 117 -4.06 -2.25 -7.80
C ALA A 117 -2.63 -2.47 -7.30
N ASP A 118 -1.68 -2.28 -8.20
CA ASP A 118 -0.25 -2.36 -7.94
C ASP A 118 0.18 -1.27 -6.95
N ILE A 119 1.08 -1.61 -6.03
CA ILE A 119 1.69 -0.69 -5.08
C ILE A 119 3.21 -0.85 -5.11
N THR A 120 3.93 0.12 -4.56
CA THR A 120 5.34 -0.13 -4.24
C THR A 120 5.42 -1.29 -3.27
N ASP A 121 6.25 -2.28 -3.57
CA ASP A 121 6.44 -3.49 -2.77
C ASP A 121 6.65 -3.17 -1.29
N VAL A 122 5.83 -3.78 -0.43
CA VAL A 122 5.89 -3.61 1.02
C VAL A 122 6.35 -4.92 1.66
N SER A 123 7.56 -4.92 2.20
CA SER A 123 8.06 -6.07 2.98
C SER A 123 7.27 -6.18 4.30
N VAL A 124 6.78 -7.37 4.60
CA VAL A 124 6.06 -7.69 5.83
C VAL A 124 6.74 -8.82 6.59
N THR A 125 6.69 -8.74 7.91
CA THR A 125 7.39 -9.66 8.82
C THR A 125 6.42 -10.64 9.46
N ALA A 126 6.80 -11.90 9.52
CA ALA A 126 6.06 -12.95 10.20
C ALA A 126 5.72 -12.56 11.66
N GLY A 127 4.50 -12.85 12.09
CA GLY A 127 4.02 -12.53 13.43
C GLY A 127 3.66 -11.07 13.69
N THR A 128 3.96 -10.15 12.77
CA THR A 128 3.57 -8.74 12.88
C THR A 128 2.15 -8.53 12.35
N LYS A 129 1.33 -7.76 13.07
CA LYS A 129 -0.03 -7.46 12.64
C LYS A 129 -0.08 -6.26 11.71
N TYR A 130 -0.86 -6.40 10.65
CA TYR A 130 -1.16 -5.36 9.66
C TYR A 130 -2.66 -5.17 9.51
N VAL A 131 -3.07 -4.05 8.92
CA VAL A 131 -4.47 -3.76 8.59
C VAL A 131 -4.55 -3.41 7.11
N VAL A 132 -5.44 -4.08 6.38
CA VAL A 132 -5.88 -3.63 5.06
C VAL A 132 -7.33 -3.20 5.16
N ALA A 133 -7.64 -2.00 4.69
CA ALA A 133 -9.00 -1.48 4.73
C ALA A 133 -9.28 -0.50 3.59
N THR A 134 -10.57 -0.45 3.19
CA THR A 134 -11.07 0.39 2.12
C THR A 134 -12.04 1.43 2.65
N ALA A 135 -11.91 2.67 2.20
CA ALA A 135 -12.85 3.74 2.49
C ALA A 135 -14.12 3.56 1.64
N ILE A 136 -15.23 3.21 2.28
CA ILE A 136 -16.54 2.98 1.64
C ILE A 136 -17.36 4.27 1.62
N ASN A 137 -16.83 5.37 1.31
CA ASN A 137 -17.55 6.64 1.27
C ASN A 137 -18.61 6.63 0.15
N GLY A 138 -19.80 6.09 0.44
CA GLY A 138 -20.88 5.94 -0.53
C GLY A 138 -21.49 4.53 -0.54
N SER A 139 -22.02 4.14 -1.70
CA SER A 139 -22.52 2.78 -1.94
C SER A 139 -21.37 1.82 -2.30
N GLY A 140 -21.70 0.54 -2.44
CA GLY A 140 -20.80 -0.44 -3.01
C GLY A 140 -20.02 -1.28 -1.99
N ALA A 141 -20.43 -1.30 -0.74
CA ALA A 141 -19.88 -2.23 0.25
C ALA A 141 -20.31 -3.68 -0.05
N ALA A 142 -19.51 -4.62 0.42
CA ALA A 142 -19.86 -6.03 0.45
C ALA A 142 -19.35 -6.69 1.72
N ASN A 143 -19.89 -7.85 2.07
CA ASN A 143 -19.38 -8.68 3.15
C ASN A 143 -19.34 -10.16 2.77
N ILE A 144 -18.51 -10.90 3.48
CA ILE A 144 -18.51 -12.35 3.49
C ILE A 144 -19.05 -12.84 4.83
N ARG A 145 -19.90 -13.87 4.78
CA ARG A 145 -20.24 -14.67 5.94
C ARG A 145 -19.58 -16.04 5.83
N PHE A 146 -18.74 -16.36 6.81
CA PHE A 146 -18.11 -17.66 6.93
C PHE A 146 -19.09 -18.69 7.50
N VAL A 147 -19.32 -19.78 6.80
CA VAL A 147 -20.30 -20.80 7.23
C VAL A 147 -19.69 -21.80 8.21
N SER A 148 -18.43 -22.17 7.97
CA SER A 148 -17.70 -23.17 8.77
C SER A 148 -16.41 -22.63 9.41
N ASP A 149 -15.79 -21.67 8.76
CA ASP A 149 -14.48 -21.15 9.17
C ASP A 149 -14.68 -19.80 9.85
N GLN A 150 -14.51 -19.79 11.15
CA GLN A 150 -14.62 -18.55 11.93
C GLN A 150 -13.25 -17.91 12.09
N LEU A 151 -13.22 -16.56 12.16
CA LEU A 151 -12.00 -15.81 12.44
C LEU A 151 -11.58 -16.01 13.93
N PRO A 152 -10.29 -16.13 14.24
CA PRO A 152 -9.17 -16.09 13.29
C PRO A 152 -9.06 -17.36 12.44
N ASN A 153 -8.74 -17.21 11.15
CA ASN A 153 -8.47 -18.35 10.26
C ASN A 153 -7.30 -18.05 9.31
N THR A 154 -6.64 -19.12 8.87
CA THR A 154 -5.45 -19.04 8.02
C THR A 154 -5.77 -19.45 6.60
N TYR A 155 -5.40 -18.61 5.65
CA TYR A 155 -5.52 -18.84 4.21
C TYR A 155 -4.14 -18.66 3.58
N GLY A 156 -3.56 -19.76 3.11
CA GLY A 156 -2.16 -19.79 2.69
C GLY A 156 -1.21 -19.44 3.86
N ASN A 157 -0.37 -18.45 3.65
CA ASN A 157 0.58 -17.96 4.65
C ASN A 157 0.08 -16.74 5.45
N ILE A 158 -1.20 -16.39 5.35
CA ILE A 158 -1.81 -15.28 6.07
C ILE A 158 -2.89 -15.76 7.02
N THR A 159 -2.80 -15.36 8.29
CA THR A 159 -3.89 -15.50 9.26
C THR A 159 -4.71 -14.22 9.30
N ILE A 160 -5.98 -14.27 8.89
CA ILE A 160 -6.95 -13.19 9.13
C ILE A 160 -7.40 -13.29 10.58
N ASN A 161 -7.06 -12.27 11.38
CA ASN A 161 -7.33 -12.28 12.82
C ASN A 161 -8.75 -11.82 13.15
N TYR A 162 -9.14 -10.67 12.60
CA TYR A 162 -10.42 -10.02 12.89
C TYR A 162 -10.87 -9.19 11.70
N SER A 163 -12.17 -9.16 11.44
CA SER A 163 -12.77 -8.08 10.68
C SER A 163 -12.76 -6.80 11.52
N CYS A 164 -12.52 -5.66 10.89
CA CYS A 164 -12.49 -4.37 11.58
C CYS A 164 -13.14 -3.28 10.75
N TYR A 165 -13.67 -2.28 11.45
CA TYR A 165 -14.27 -1.11 10.81
C TYR A 165 -14.12 0.14 11.66
N ARG A 166 -14.28 1.29 11.01
CA ARG A 166 -14.40 2.60 11.66
C ARG A 166 -15.46 3.41 10.96
N SER A 167 -16.45 3.91 11.74
CA SER A 167 -17.45 4.83 11.23
C SER A 167 -16.84 6.21 10.95
N GLY A 168 -17.23 6.82 9.84
CA GLY A 168 -16.80 8.15 9.39
C GLY A 168 -16.35 8.18 7.95
N SER A 169 -16.18 9.37 7.38
CA SER A 169 -15.62 9.59 6.05
C SER A 169 -14.09 9.64 6.16
N TYR A 170 -13.42 8.83 5.37
CA TYR A 170 -11.96 8.68 5.38
C TYR A 170 -11.37 8.97 4.01
N ASP A 171 -11.20 10.27 3.72
CA ASP A 171 -10.62 10.74 2.47
C ASP A 171 -9.10 10.95 2.55
N SER A 172 -8.53 10.85 3.76
CA SER A 172 -7.10 10.99 4.03
C SER A 172 -6.44 9.67 4.40
N ASP A 173 -5.11 9.64 4.33
CA ASP A 173 -4.28 8.50 4.72
C ASP A 173 -4.05 8.41 6.24
N THR A 174 -4.83 9.17 7.02
CA THR A 174 -4.73 9.17 8.48
C THR A 174 -5.21 7.83 9.06
N TYR A 175 -4.37 7.23 9.89
CA TYR A 175 -4.74 6.01 10.61
C TYR A 175 -5.89 6.33 11.58
N PRO A 176 -6.96 5.54 11.60
CA PRO A 176 -8.04 5.71 12.57
C PRO A 176 -7.49 5.62 14.00
N SER A 177 -7.95 6.51 14.89
CA SER A 177 -7.51 6.53 16.30
C SER A 177 -7.74 5.21 17.04
N TYR A 178 -8.70 4.43 16.58
CA TYR A 178 -8.95 3.05 16.99
C TYR A 178 -9.75 2.31 15.91
N TRP A 179 -9.68 0.99 15.92
CA TRP A 179 -10.50 0.10 15.11
C TRP A 179 -11.59 -0.53 16.00
N THR A 180 -12.81 -0.55 15.52
CA THR A 180 -13.85 -1.39 16.09
C THR A 180 -13.66 -2.79 15.50
N LEU A 181 -13.40 -3.77 16.37
CA LEU A 181 -13.34 -5.17 15.96
C LEU A 181 -14.74 -5.70 15.84
N GLU A 182 -15.01 -6.46 14.77
CA GLU A 182 -16.28 -7.16 14.63
C GLU A 182 -16.37 -8.26 15.68
N ASN A 183 -17.45 -8.26 16.46
CA ASN A 183 -17.67 -9.28 17.49
C ASN A 183 -18.08 -10.63 16.89
N ARG A 184 -18.56 -10.62 15.66
CA ARG A 184 -18.97 -11.83 14.94
C ARG A 184 -17.74 -12.39 14.23
N THR A 185 -17.30 -13.54 14.65
CA THR A 185 -16.18 -14.25 14.04
C THR A 185 -16.52 -14.85 12.67
N ASP A 186 -17.82 -14.94 12.35
CA ASP A 186 -18.33 -15.45 11.08
C ASP A 186 -18.53 -14.36 9.99
N TYR A 187 -18.00 -13.12 10.21
CA TYR A 187 -18.17 -12.02 9.24
C TYR A 187 -16.89 -11.27 8.94
N THR A 188 -16.75 -10.86 7.66
CA THR A 188 -15.77 -9.85 7.24
C THR A 188 -16.48 -8.77 6.42
N TRP A 189 -16.27 -7.51 6.80
CA TRP A 189 -16.86 -6.34 6.16
C TRP A 189 -15.88 -5.64 5.22
N GLY A 190 -16.42 -5.04 4.15
CA GLY A 190 -15.67 -4.15 3.26
C GLY A 190 -14.76 -4.84 2.26
N LEU A 191 -14.64 -6.13 2.33
CA LEU A 191 -13.90 -7.05 1.45
C LEU A 191 -12.61 -6.49 0.83
N SER A 192 -11.83 -5.76 1.63
CA SER A 192 -10.45 -5.39 1.27
C SER A 192 -9.59 -6.64 1.25
N ASP A 193 -8.58 -6.69 0.40
CA ASP A 193 -7.66 -7.82 0.32
C ASP A 193 -6.26 -7.37 -0.11
N VAL A 194 -5.30 -8.25 0.02
CA VAL A 194 -3.90 -8.06 -0.37
C VAL A 194 -3.46 -9.15 -1.34
N THR A 195 -2.43 -8.86 -2.15
CA THR A 195 -1.65 -9.89 -2.81
C THR A 195 -0.34 -10.03 -2.06
N PHE A 196 -0.16 -11.15 -1.39
CA PHE A 196 1.01 -11.49 -0.60
C PHE A 196 1.87 -12.50 -1.36
N VAL A 197 3.18 -12.27 -1.42
CA VAL A 197 4.17 -13.19 -1.97
C VAL A 197 5.09 -13.61 -0.83
N PRO A 198 5.03 -14.87 -0.37
CA PRO A 198 5.91 -15.35 0.70
C PRO A 198 7.36 -15.39 0.24
N ASP A 199 8.30 -15.13 1.16
CA ASP A 199 9.72 -15.42 0.96
C ASP A 199 9.92 -16.95 1.03
N GLU A 200 10.72 -17.50 0.11
CA GLU A 200 11.11 -18.93 0.14
C GLU A 200 12.28 -19.17 1.08
#